data_b6e9d4b1259061abf04d1a09b736ff6f
#
_entry.id   b6e9d4b1259061abf04d1a09b736ff6f
#
_cell.length_a   1.000
_cell.length_b   1.000
_cell.length_c   1.000
_cell.angle_alpha   90.00
_cell.angle_beta   90.00
_cell.angle_gamma   90.00
#
_symmetry.space_group_name_H-M   'P 1'
#
loop_
_entity.id
_entity.type
_entity.pdbx_description
1 polymer ?
#
loop_
_entity_poly.entity_id
_entity_poly.type
_entity_poly.pdbx_seq_one_letter_code
_entity_poly.pdbx_strand_id
1 'polypeptide(L)'
;GNRNFITKIWSANNFLKLNNCKLSKKVNIKSIKLPINQWIFNEYIKTQNLVSKNIEIFRFDEAAKHAYQFVWHSYCDWYLEFLKPVFNSKKKFEIHEAKTFSSFMMANILKILHPFIPFFTETVWSKNRYDKYFKKDLISSRWPDYKVLNKFNQNQININEIIQLISSIRSTKAELKITPK
;
A
#
# COMPACT_ATOMS: atom_id res chain seq x y z
N GLY A 1 -2.64 -15.40 13.87
CA GLY A 1 -3.38 -14.33 13.35
C GLY A 1 -2.77 -12.94 13.51
N ASN A 2 -3.19 -12.18 14.49
CA ASN A 2 -2.92 -10.72 14.56
C ASN A 2 -1.44 -10.36 14.70
N ARG A 3 -0.64 -11.13 15.45
CA ARG A 3 0.81 -10.91 15.60
C ARG A 3 1.53 -10.94 14.25
N ASN A 4 1.20 -11.89 13.39
CA ASN A 4 1.82 -12.03 12.07
C ASN A 4 1.49 -10.84 11.16
N PHE A 5 0.29 -10.28 11.27
CA PHE A 5 -0.11 -9.12 10.50
C PHE A 5 0.70 -7.87 10.90
N ILE A 6 0.82 -7.61 12.20
CA ILE A 6 1.64 -6.50 12.72
C ILE A 6 3.09 -6.65 12.28
N THR A 7 3.66 -7.85 12.40
CA THR A 7 5.03 -8.16 11.96
C THR A 7 5.20 -7.91 10.46
N LYS A 8 4.20 -8.28 9.65
CA LYS A 8 4.24 -8.06 8.19
C LYS A 8 4.25 -6.57 7.83
N ILE A 9 3.41 -5.76 8.48
CA ILE A 9 3.40 -4.30 8.28
C ILE A 9 4.72 -3.67 8.74
N TRP A 10 5.26 -4.13 9.87
CA TRP A 10 6.55 -3.68 10.37
C TRP A 10 7.68 -3.98 9.38
N SER A 11 7.71 -5.19 8.81
CA SER A 11 8.67 -5.58 7.79
C SER A 11 8.53 -4.77 6.51
N ALA A 12 7.30 -4.52 6.08
CA ALA A 12 6.99 -3.63 4.95
C ALA A 12 7.53 -2.20 5.20
N ASN A 13 7.31 -1.67 6.40
CA ASN A 13 7.83 -0.36 6.78
C ASN A 13 9.36 -0.32 6.79
N ASN A 14 10.00 -1.35 7.31
CA ASN A 14 11.47 -1.45 7.30
C ASN A 14 12.02 -1.55 5.87
N PHE A 15 11.36 -2.30 4.98
CA PHE A 15 11.70 -2.35 3.55
C PHE A 15 11.70 -0.95 2.93
N LEU A 16 10.67 -0.14 3.20
CA LEU A 16 10.61 1.23 2.70
C LEU A 16 11.74 2.10 3.27
N LYS A 17 12.05 1.97 4.56
CA LYS A 17 13.16 2.70 5.20
C LYS A 17 14.52 2.36 4.61
N LEU A 18 14.80 1.07 4.42
CA LEU A 18 16.05 0.59 3.81
C LEU A 18 16.23 1.13 2.39
N ASN A 19 15.14 1.32 1.65
CA ASN A 19 15.16 1.90 0.31
C ASN A 19 15.08 3.44 0.30
N ASN A 20 15.19 4.11 1.46
CA ASN A 20 15.11 5.55 1.59
C ASN A 20 13.81 6.16 1.04
N CYS A 21 12.67 5.46 1.22
CA CYS A 21 11.36 5.97 0.87
C CYS A 21 10.90 7.00 1.91
N LYS A 22 10.69 8.25 1.51
CA LYS A 22 10.33 9.36 2.41
C LYS A 22 9.31 10.28 1.76
N LEU A 23 8.43 10.86 2.58
CA LEU A 23 7.59 11.98 2.20
C LEU A 23 8.38 13.27 2.41
N SER A 24 8.83 13.90 1.32
CA SER A 24 9.55 15.19 1.35
C SER A 24 8.74 16.34 0.77
N LYS A 25 7.84 16.04 -0.17
CA LYS A 25 7.00 17.03 -0.86
C LYS A 25 5.58 16.50 -0.99
N LYS A 26 4.61 17.41 -1.14
CA LYS A 26 3.21 17.05 -1.39
C LYS A 26 3.10 16.17 -2.65
N VAL A 27 2.55 14.97 -2.47
CA VAL A 27 2.31 14.06 -3.58
C VAL A 27 1.14 14.57 -4.41
N ASN A 28 1.41 14.84 -5.68
CA ASN A 28 0.36 15.14 -6.65
C ASN A 28 -0.11 13.82 -7.29
N ILE A 29 -1.26 13.34 -6.86
CA ILE A 29 -1.80 12.05 -7.32
C ILE A 29 -2.03 12.06 -8.84
N LYS A 30 -2.47 13.19 -9.41
CA LYS A 30 -2.74 13.30 -10.85
C LYS A 30 -1.48 13.18 -11.73
N SER A 31 -0.30 13.37 -11.16
CA SER A 31 0.98 13.31 -11.89
C SER A 31 1.68 11.95 -11.81
N ILE A 32 1.07 10.96 -11.17
CA ILE A 32 1.64 9.62 -11.03
C ILE A 32 1.64 8.91 -12.40
N LYS A 33 2.81 8.43 -12.81
CA LYS A 33 3.03 7.81 -14.12
C LYS A 33 3.29 6.31 -14.04
N LEU A 34 3.89 5.82 -12.94
CA LEU A 34 4.18 4.40 -12.77
C LEU A 34 2.89 3.58 -12.69
N PRO A 35 2.67 2.60 -13.59
CA PRO A 35 1.47 1.77 -13.59
C PRO A 35 1.22 1.06 -12.26
N ILE A 36 2.29 0.58 -11.59
CA ILE A 36 2.18 -0.08 -10.29
C ILE A 36 1.68 0.88 -9.19
N ASN A 37 2.06 2.16 -9.24
CA ASN A 37 1.60 3.18 -8.30
C ASN A 37 0.13 3.51 -8.55
N GLN A 38 -0.27 3.64 -9.81
CA GLN A 38 -1.67 3.87 -10.20
C GLN A 38 -2.56 2.70 -9.78
N TRP A 39 -2.09 1.47 -10.04
CA TRP A 39 -2.79 0.25 -9.67
C TRP A 39 -3.03 0.16 -8.15
N ILE A 40 -1.97 0.25 -7.34
CA ILE A 40 -2.12 0.11 -5.89
C ILE A 40 -2.97 1.23 -5.28
N PHE A 41 -2.93 2.43 -5.87
CA PHE A 41 -3.80 3.52 -5.44
C PHE A 41 -5.27 3.27 -5.76
N ASN A 42 -5.57 2.72 -6.94
CA ASN A 42 -6.94 2.31 -7.28
C ASN A 42 -7.46 1.21 -6.34
N GLU A 43 -6.63 0.21 -6.00
CA GLU A 43 -6.98 -0.82 -5.02
C GLU A 43 -7.18 -0.22 -3.62
N TYR A 44 -6.35 0.76 -3.24
CA TYR A 44 -6.52 1.50 -1.99
C TYR A 44 -7.85 2.26 -1.94
N ILE A 45 -8.22 2.99 -2.98
CA ILE A 45 -9.50 3.74 -3.03
C ILE A 45 -10.69 2.78 -2.87
N LYS A 46 -10.69 1.63 -3.56
CA LYS A 46 -11.74 0.61 -3.40
C LYS A 46 -11.83 0.15 -1.95
N THR A 47 -10.69 -0.18 -1.36
CA THR A 47 -10.62 -0.64 0.04
C THR A 47 -11.07 0.42 1.01
N GLN A 48 -10.59 1.66 0.87
CA GLN A 48 -10.96 2.78 1.74
C GLN A 48 -12.47 3.03 1.73
N ASN A 49 -13.11 2.95 0.55
CA ASN A 49 -14.55 3.11 0.44
C ASN A 49 -15.31 1.97 1.15
N LEU A 50 -14.84 0.73 1.02
CA LEU A 50 -15.42 -0.42 1.72
C LEU A 50 -15.26 -0.31 3.24
N VAL A 51 -14.05 0.06 3.69
CA VAL A 51 -13.77 0.29 5.12
C VAL A 51 -14.67 1.39 5.67
N SER A 52 -14.76 2.54 4.99
CA SER A 52 -15.62 3.66 5.43
C SER A 52 -17.09 3.24 5.52
N LYS A 53 -17.62 2.61 4.46
CA LYS A 53 -19.00 2.14 4.44
C LYS A 53 -19.31 1.16 5.58
N ASN A 54 -18.39 0.22 5.85
CA ASN A 54 -18.60 -0.77 6.91
C ASN A 54 -18.50 -0.14 8.31
N ILE A 55 -17.63 0.86 8.51
CA ILE A 55 -17.59 1.63 9.76
C ILE A 55 -18.91 2.40 9.97
N GLU A 56 -19.44 3.07 8.94
CA GLU A 56 -20.70 3.83 9.00
C GLU A 56 -21.90 2.97 9.41
N ILE A 57 -21.92 1.68 9.04
CA ILE A 57 -22.98 0.73 9.41
C ILE A 57 -22.58 -0.18 10.59
N PHE A 58 -21.54 0.18 11.34
CA PHE A 58 -21.04 -0.52 12.52
C PHE A 58 -20.57 -1.97 12.28
N ARG A 59 -20.24 -2.34 11.02
CA ARG A 59 -19.65 -3.63 10.66
C ARG A 59 -18.12 -3.56 10.74
N PHE A 60 -17.61 -3.41 11.97
CA PHE A 60 -16.16 -3.27 12.22
C PHE A 60 -15.38 -4.54 11.84
N ASP A 61 -15.98 -5.70 11.93
CA ASP A 61 -15.45 -6.99 11.49
C ASP A 61 -15.10 -6.98 10.00
N GLU A 62 -16.06 -6.59 9.15
CA GLU A 62 -15.86 -6.51 7.70
C GLU A 62 -14.92 -5.36 7.32
N ALA A 63 -15.01 -4.22 8.02
CA ALA A 63 -14.08 -3.12 7.80
C ALA A 63 -12.63 -3.55 8.05
N ALA A 64 -12.35 -4.21 9.17
CA ALA A 64 -11.03 -4.74 9.50
C ALA A 64 -10.56 -5.79 8.48
N LYS A 65 -11.45 -6.68 8.03
CA LYS A 65 -11.17 -7.70 7.02
C LYS A 65 -10.75 -7.09 5.68
N HIS A 66 -11.47 -6.07 5.19
CA HIS A 66 -11.10 -5.39 3.95
C HIS A 66 -9.74 -4.70 4.06
N ALA A 67 -9.47 -4.00 5.17
CA ALA A 67 -8.18 -3.38 5.41
C ALA A 67 -7.06 -4.43 5.49
N TYR A 68 -7.28 -5.55 6.19
CA TYR A 68 -6.34 -6.66 6.28
C TYR A 68 -6.02 -7.26 4.91
N GLN A 69 -7.04 -7.59 4.12
CA GLN A 69 -6.87 -8.22 2.80
C GLN A 69 -6.06 -7.32 1.85
N PHE A 70 -6.36 -6.04 1.80
CA PHE A 70 -5.62 -5.09 1.00
C PHE A 70 -4.14 -5.01 1.42
N VAL A 71 -3.89 -4.84 2.72
CA VAL A 71 -2.51 -4.68 3.21
C VAL A 71 -1.72 -5.96 3.03
N TRP A 72 -2.31 -7.12 3.34
CA TRP A 72 -1.61 -8.40 3.22
C TRP A 72 -1.33 -8.76 1.77
N HIS A 73 -2.37 -8.81 0.95
CA HIS A 73 -2.24 -9.34 -0.41
C HIS A 73 -1.81 -8.26 -1.41
N SER A 74 -2.57 -7.19 -1.58
CA SER A 74 -2.26 -6.22 -2.63
C SER A 74 -0.98 -5.45 -2.35
N TYR A 75 -0.83 -4.95 -1.11
CA TYR A 75 0.31 -4.11 -0.77
C TYR A 75 1.58 -4.93 -0.49
N CYS A 76 1.54 -5.86 0.48
CA CYS A 76 2.74 -6.58 0.88
C CYS A 76 3.17 -7.65 -0.12
N ASP A 77 2.23 -8.49 -0.62
CA ASP A 77 2.58 -9.62 -1.48
C ASP A 77 2.89 -9.21 -2.93
N TRP A 78 2.31 -8.10 -3.42
CA TRP A 78 2.48 -7.69 -4.81
C TRP A 78 3.16 -6.35 -4.99
N TYR A 79 2.63 -5.27 -4.40
CA TYR A 79 3.17 -3.93 -4.65
C TYR A 79 4.63 -3.81 -4.22
N LEU A 80 4.99 -4.27 -3.02
CA LEU A 80 6.37 -4.23 -2.55
C LEU A 80 7.32 -5.07 -3.42
N GLU A 81 6.85 -6.20 -3.94
CA GLU A 81 7.65 -7.02 -4.87
C GLU A 81 7.86 -6.30 -6.21
N PHE A 82 6.84 -5.64 -6.74
CA PHE A 82 6.97 -4.83 -7.96
C PHE A 82 7.85 -3.60 -7.79
N LEU A 83 8.02 -3.09 -6.58
CA LEU A 83 8.94 -1.97 -6.30
C LEU A 83 10.42 -2.39 -6.40
N LYS A 84 10.76 -3.65 -6.11
CA LYS A 84 12.17 -4.11 -6.09
C LYS A 84 12.90 -3.85 -7.43
N PRO A 85 12.38 -4.29 -8.58
CA PRO A 85 13.01 -4.00 -9.86
C PRO A 85 13.04 -2.49 -10.19
N VAL A 86 12.04 -1.71 -9.76
CA VAL A 86 12.04 -0.26 -9.96
C VAL A 86 13.17 0.40 -9.19
N PHE A 87 13.38 0.03 -7.91
CA PHE A 87 14.46 0.58 -7.10
C PHE A 87 15.87 0.23 -7.63
N ASN A 88 15.99 -0.90 -8.32
CA ASN A 88 17.23 -1.36 -8.95
C ASN A 88 17.38 -0.87 -10.40
N SER A 89 16.44 -0.13 -10.94
CA SER A 89 16.50 0.41 -12.30
C SER A 89 17.48 1.59 -12.38
N LYS A 90 17.85 1.97 -13.62
CA LYS A 90 18.65 3.18 -13.88
C LYS A 90 17.82 4.44 -14.09
N LYS A 91 16.49 4.33 -14.05
CA LYS A 91 15.56 5.42 -14.36
C LYS A 91 15.28 6.27 -13.13
N LYS A 92 16.07 7.29 -12.91
CA LYS A 92 16.02 8.17 -11.72
C LYS A 92 14.61 8.72 -11.42
N PHE A 93 13.86 9.08 -12.45
CA PHE A 93 12.49 9.61 -12.29
C PHE A 93 11.54 8.55 -11.72
N GLU A 94 11.56 7.32 -12.27
CA GLU A 94 10.73 6.21 -11.78
C GLU A 94 11.09 5.84 -10.35
N ILE A 95 12.38 5.79 -10.02
CA ILE A 95 12.84 5.53 -8.65
C ILE A 95 12.34 6.62 -7.69
N HIS A 96 12.43 7.89 -8.08
CA HIS A 96 11.98 8.99 -7.23
C HIS A 96 10.46 8.94 -7.00
N GLU A 97 9.68 8.73 -8.05
CA GLU A 97 8.23 8.57 -7.94
C GLU A 97 7.88 7.39 -7.03
N ALA A 98 8.49 6.21 -7.27
CA ALA A 98 8.25 5.01 -6.49
C ALA A 98 8.54 5.21 -4.99
N LYS A 99 9.68 5.82 -4.65
CA LYS A 99 10.07 6.09 -3.26
C LYS A 99 9.12 7.06 -2.55
N THR A 100 8.75 8.13 -3.20
CA THR A 100 7.85 9.14 -2.62
C THR A 100 6.44 8.56 -2.48
N PHE A 101 5.96 7.89 -3.53
CA PHE A 101 4.60 7.36 -3.55
C PHE A 101 4.43 6.16 -2.60
N SER A 102 5.40 5.27 -2.49
CA SER A 102 5.32 4.14 -1.54
C SER A 102 5.26 4.61 -0.09
N SER A 103 5.99 5.67 0.26
CA SER A 103 5.88 6.31 1.57
C SER A 103 4.51 6.97 1.79
N PHE A 104 3.96 7.61 0.76
CA PHE A 104 2.59 8.15 0.79
C PHE A 104 1.55 7.05 0.99
N MET A 105 1.69 5.92 0.30
CA MET A 105 0.79 4.77 0.48
C MET A 105 0.87 4.20 1.89
N MET A 106 2.07 4.06 2.47
CA MET A 106 2.23 3.62 3.86
C MET A 106 1.48 4.56 4.82
N ALA A 107 1.61 5.87 4.67
CA ALA A 107 0.87 6.84 5.51
C ALA A 107 -0.65 6.66 5.40
N ASN A 108 -1.17 6.39 4.21
CA ASN A 108 -2.60 6.15 4.00
C ASN A 108 -3.06 4.79 4.55
N ILE A 109 -2.22 3.76 4.47
CA ILE A 109 -2.47 2.46 5.10
C ILE A 109 -2.58 2.62 6.62
N LEU A 110 -1.67 3.36 7.24
CA LEU A 110 -1.73 3.61 8.67
C LEU A 110 -3.02 4.31 9.08
N LYS A 111 -3.54 5.23 8.26
CA LYS A 111 -4.83 5.91 8.53
C LYS A 111 -6.00 4.93 8.57
N ILE A 112 -6.12 4.05 7.56
CA ILE A 112 -7.26 3.10 7.52
C ILE A 112 -7.13 1.98 8.57
N LEU A 113 -5.92 1.69 9.04
CA LEU A 113 -5.68 0.70 10.09
C LEU A 113 -5.81 1.29 11.50
N HIS A 114 -5.72 2.61 11.65
CA HIS A 114 -5.69 3.26 12.96
C HIS A 114 -6.89 2.93 13.87
N PRO A 115 -8.14 2.84 13.38
CA PRO A 115 -9.28 2.46 14.20
C PRO A 115 -9.16 1.05 14.82
N PHE A 116 -8.37 0.17 14.24
CA PHE A 116 -8.25 -1.25 14.67
C PHE A 116 -7.00 -1.53 15.49
N ILE A 117 -5.89 -0.85 15.21
CA ILE A 117 -4.58 -1.06 15.87
C ILE A 117 -3.88 0.29 16.17
N PRO A 118 -4.51 1.17 16.98
CA PRO A 118 -4.09 2.57 17.14
C PRO A 118 -2.67 2.72 17.66
N PHE A 119 -2.25 1.99 18.69
CA PHE A 119 -0.91 2.12 19.29
C PHE A 119 0.21 1.77 18.30
N PHE A 120 0.01 0.71 17.53
CA PHE A 120 0.98 0.30 16.53
C PHE A 120 1.11 1.32 15.41
N THR A 121 -0.02 1.77 14.87
CA THR A 121 -0.05 2.72 13.75
C THR A 121 0.50 4.07 14.14
N GLU A 122 0.23 4.57 15.35
CA GLU A 122 0.81 5.80 15.88
C GLU A 122 2.33 5.69 16.03
N THR A 123 2.81 4.54 16.54
CA THR A 123 4.26 4.28 16.65
C THR A 123 4.95 4.33 15.30
N VAL A 124 4.38 3.70 14.27
CA VAL A 124 4.95 3.70 12.91
C VAL A 124 4.88 5.10 12.29
N TRP A 125 3.79 5.83 12.53
CA TRP A 125 3.59 7.20 12.06
C TRP A 125 4.70 8.14 12.56
N SER A 126 4.94 8.14 13.86
CA SER A 126 5.98 8.94 14.49
C SER A 126 7.39 8.51 14.03
N LYS A 127 7.68 7.20 13.98
CA LYS A 127 8.97 6.68 13.50
C LYS A 127 9.29 7.02 12.05
N ASN A 128 8.28 7.21 11.22
CA ASN A 128 8.43 7.66 9.83
C ASN A 128 8.44 9.18 9.70
N ARG A 129 8.29 9.90 10.81
CA ARG A 129 8.21 11.36 10.85
C ARG A 129 7.04 11.91 10.03
N TYR A 130 5.96 11.15 9.90
CA TYR A 130 4.74 11.61 9.25
C TYR A 130 4.04 12.70 10.08
N ASP A 131 4.17 12.65 11.41
CA ASP A 131 3.79 13.73 12.34
C ASP A 131 4.40 15.08 11.92
N LYS A 132 5.67 15.10 11.52
CA LYS A 132 6.35 16.32 11.06
C LYS A 132 5.88 16.75 9.67
N TYR A 133 5.68 15.79 8.77
CA TYR A 133 5.22 16.08 7.41
C TYR A 133 3.78 16.60 7.38
N PHE A 134 2.87 15.94 8.08
CA PHE A 134 1.45 16.33 8.14
C PHE A 134 1.16 17.38 9.22
N LYS A 135 2.13 17.70 10.09
CA LYS A 135 2.00 18.57 11.27
C LYS A 135 0.88 18.14 12.21
N LYS A 136 0.68 16.83 12.35
CA LYS A 136 -0.37 16.21 13.17
C LYS A 136 0.00 14.78 13.54
N ASP A 137 -0.39 14.37 14.73
CA ASP A 137 -0.43 12.97 15.12
C ASP A 137 -1.47 12.22 14.29
N LEU A 138 -1.33 10.92 14.19
CA LEU A 138 -2.22 10.11 13.34
C LEU A 138 -3.68 10.19 13.82
N ILE A 139 -3.89 10.13 15.13
CA ILE A 139 -5.23 10.24 15.75
C ILE A 139 -5.95 11.56 15.37
N SER A 140 -5.21 12.65 15.16
CA SER A 140 -5.74 13.95 14.75
C SER A 140 -5.81 14.14 13.23
N SER A 141 -5.35 13.15 12.47
CA SER A 141 -5.32 13.20 11.01
C SER A 141 -6.72 13.01 10.43
N ARG A 142 -7.00 13.74 9.34
CA ARG A 142 -8.26 13.54 8.62
C ARG A 142 -8.33 12.13 8.04
N TRP A 143 -9.51 11.54 8.12
CA TRP A 143 -9.82 10.30 7.40
C TRP A 143 -9.59 10.49 5.90
N PRO A 144 -8.96 9.52 5.22
CA PRO A 144 -8.74 9.63 3.78
C PRO A 144 -10.07 9.72 3.03
N ASP A 145 -10.19 10.70 2.14
CA ASP A 145 -11.32 10.81 1.23
C ASP A 145 -10.80 11.12 -0.17
N TYR A 146 -10.88 10.13 -1.03
CA TYR A 146 -10.45 10.21 -2.44
C TYR A 146 -11.60 9.97 -3.41
N LYS A 147 -12.85 10.10 -2.96
CA LYS A 147 -14.07 9.86 -3.78
C LYS A 147 -14.12 10.71 -5.05
N VAL A 148 -13.54 11.91 -5.00
CA VAL A 148 -13.55 12.89 -6.10
C VAL A 148 -12.45 12.63 -7.13
N LEU A 149 -11.47 11.82 -6.81
CA LEU A 149 -10.40 11.51 -7.75
C LEU A 149 -10.89 10.44 -8.73
N ASN A 150 -10.92 10.80 -10.02
CA ASN A 150 -11.13 9.84 -11.07
C ASN A 150 -10.10 8.71 -10.93
N LYS A 151 -10.56 7.47 -10.96
CA LYS A 151 -9.67 6.30 -11.01
C LYS A 151 -8.71 6.48 -12.18
N PHE A 152 -7.45 6.13 -11.98
CA PHE A 152 -6.53 6.04 -13.11
C PHE A 152 -7.09 5.07 -14.14
N ASN A 153 -7.14 5.51 -15.40
CA ASN A 153 -7.52 4.62 -16.50
C ASN A 153 -6.46 3.52 -16.63
N GLN A 154 -6.87 2.29 -16.47
CA GLN A 154 -6.00 1.10 -16.58
C GLN A 154 -5.66 0.75 -18.04
N ASN A 155 -5.76 1.71 -18.97
CA ASN A 155 -5.78 1.45 -20.41
C ASN A 155 -4.43 1.01 -21.02
N GLN A 156 -3.34 0.92 -20.28
CA GLN A 156 -2.05 0.56 -20.89
C GLN A 156 -1.42 -0.73 -20.33
N ILE A 157 -1.54 -1.02 -19.04
CA ILE A 157 -0.99 -2.23 -18.43
C ILE A 157 -1.95 -2.70 -17.34
N ASN A 158 -2.56 -3.86 -17.55
CA ASN A 158 -3.43 -4.46 -16.54
C ASN A 158 -2.58 -5.25 -15.53
N ILE A 159 -2.22 -4.63 -14.43
CA ILE A 159 -1.42 -5.27 -13.37
C ILE A 159 -2.13 -6.51 -12.82
N ASN A 160 -3.46 -6.54 -12.78
CA ASN A 160 -4.20 -7.71 -12.31
C ASN A 160 -4.01 -8.91 -13.23
N GLU A 161 -3.94 -8.74 -14.54
CA GLU A 161 -3.62 -9.83 -15.49
C GLU A 161 -2.19 -10.35 -15.28
N ILE A 162 -1.23 -9.47 -15.03
CA ILE A 162 0.14 -9.86 -14.69
C ILE A 162 0.15 -10.68 -13.40
N ILE A 163 -0.58 -10.26 -12.38
CA ILE A 163 -0.71 -10.98 -11.10
C ILE A 163 -1.30 -12.38 -11.34
N GLN A 164 -2.37 -12.47 -12.13
CA GLN A 164 -3.00 -13.76 -12.48
C GLN A 164 -2.01 -14.67 -13.22
N LEU A 165 -1.30 -14.16 -14.22
CA LEU A 165 -0.30 -14.91 -14.96
C LEU A 165 0.81 -15.45 -14.05
N ILE A 166 1.39 -14.60 -13.21
CA ILE A 166 2.44 -15.00 -12.27
C ILE A 166 1.90 -16.06 -11.30
N SER A 167 0.67 -15.89 -10.81
CA SER A 167 0.04 -16.83 -9.88
C SER A 167 -0.17 -18.19 -10.54
N SER A 168 -0.66 -18.23 -11.79
CA SER A 168 -0.82 -19.46 -12.57
C SER A 168 0.50 -20.16 -12.80
N ILE A 169 1.55 -19.43 -13.17
CA ILE A 169 2.90 -19.98 -13.34
C ILE A 169 3.42 -20.59 -12.04
N ARG A 170 3.20 -19.93 -10.90
CA ARG A 170 3.61 -20.44 -9.58
C ARG A 170 2.87 -21.71 -9.21
N SER A 171 1.54 -21.77 -9.44
CA SER A 171 0.75 -22.99 -9.20
C SER A 171 1.25 -24.15 -10.05
N THR A 172 1.42 -23.95 -11.36
CA THR A 172 1.92 -24.99 -12.26
C THR A 172 3.31 -25.49 -11.86
N LYS A 173 4.21 -24.59 -11.47
CA LYS A 173 5.53 -24.98 -10.95
C LYS A 173 5.43 -25.81 -9.67
N ALA A 174 4.53 -25.46 -8.76
CA ALA A 174 4.32 -26.20 -7.53
C ALA A 174 3.76 -27.60 -7.82
N GLU A 175 2.79 -27.73 -8.73
CA GLU A 175 2.22 -29.01 -9.17
C GLU A 175 3.29 -29.90 -9.80
N LEU A 176 4.17 -29.33 -10.62
CA LEU A 176 5.28 -30.02 -11.26
C LEU A 176 6.49 -30.23 -10.34
N LYS A 177 6.41 -29.84 -9.05
CA LYS A 177 7.50 -29.93 -8.06
C LYS A 177 8.80 -29.24 -8.51
N ILE A 178 8.72 -28.24 -9.36
CA ILE A 178 9.87 -27.43 -9.81
C ILE A 178 10.21 -26.43 -8.72
N THR A 179 11.40 -26.59 -8.13
CA THR A 179 11.88 -25.63 -7.11
C THR A 179 12.13 -24.25 -7.71
N PRO A 180 11.72 -23.16 -7.02
CA PRO A 180 12.12 -21.82 -7.41
C PRO A 180 13.64 -21.68 -7.38
N LYS A 181 14.22 -21.16 -8.46
CA LYS A 181 15.63 -20.74 -8.47
C LYS A 181 15.77 -19.39 -7.81
#